data_ae632ed97d40886c1c87195d8ff26a5d
#
_entry.id   ae632ed97d40886c1c87195d8ff26a5d
#
_cell.length_a   1.000
_cell.length_b   1.000
_cell.length_c   1.000
_cell.angle_alpha   90.00
_cell.angle_beta   90.00
_cell.angle_gamma   90.00
#
_symmetry.space_group_name_H-M   'P 1'
#
loop_
_entity.id
_entity.type
_entity.pdbx_description
1 polymer ?
#
loop_
_entity_poly.entity_id
_entity_poly.type
_entity_poly.pdbx_seq_one_letter_code
_entity_poly.pdbx_strand_id
1 'polypeptide(L)'
;TFGSTDSTTGEWEINTSPTVTYGTNGFFILKDGNSITDESGNSNNFTLGGGTLTKTEDCPSNNFPTWNPAFMPFNIGNGRADNGGTTIGSPGGDSSSLASMGARSGKYYWEIRVQNAVNTRSCGVVRSDLQGQSSTSAIYPGGNGNASNFTSAYNMVNGFVQTVTGGTQAQQGSLATLTTGDFLGVALDIDNLDIKWYKNDSLVTTTSLTSAWIENGLFIMPCNRLDGNQFVEYNFGNGCFGSTQLTGTTYPGEGGLGIFKYEPPSGFTALSTKGLNL
;
A
#
# COMPACT_ATOMS: atom_id res chain seq x y z
N THR A 1 30.47 1.01 -8.43
CA THR A 1 29.17 1.24 -9.03
C THR A 1 28.07 0.90 -8.03
N PHE A 2 27.08 1.75 -7.89
CA PHE A 2 26.04 1.59 -6.86
C PHE A 2 24.88 0.67 -7.30
N GLY A 3 24.91 0.19 -8.52
CA GLY A 3 23.93 -0.75 -9.06
C GLY A 3 24.23 -1.10 -10.51
N SER A 4 23.40 -1.96 -11.06
CA SER A 4 23.44 -2.41 -12.45
C SER A 4 22.04 -2.67 -12.96
N THR A 5 21.87 -2.66 -14.27
CA THR A 5 20.62 -3.07 -14.90
C THR A 5 20.64 -4.58 -15.05
N ASP A 6 19.62 -5.27 -14.55
CA ASP A 6 19.41 -6.69 -14.81
C ASP A 6 19.23 -6.92 -16.31
N SER A 7 19.99 -7.86 -16.88
CA SER A 7 19.98 -8.09 -18.32
C SER A 7 18.75 -8.82 -18.83
N THR A 8 17.98 -9.44 -17.92
CA THR A 8 16.79 -10.22 -18.24
C THR A 8 15.52 -9.39 -18.14
N THR A 9 15.40 -8.62 -17.03
CA THR A 9 14.21 -7.82 -16.73
C THR A 9 14.31 -6.38 -17.24
N GLY A 10 15.53 -5.86 -17.44
CA GLY A 10 15.78 -4.48 -17.78
C GLY A 10 15.67 -3.53 -16.57
N GLU A 11 15.50 -4.05 -15.37
CA GLU A 11 15.37 -3.26 -14.14
C GLU A 11 16.73 -2.88 -13.57
N TRP A 12 16.78 -1.70 -12.97
CA TRP A 12 17.96 -1.28 -12.25
C TRP A 12 17.95 -1.88 -10.84
N GLU A 13 18.98 -2.67 -10.53
CA GLU A 13 19.18 -3.28 -9.21
C GLU A 13 20.27 -2.56 -8.43
N ILE A 14 19.99 -2.27 -7.16
CA ILE A 14 21.01 -1.68 -6.28
C ILE A 14 22.07 -2.71 -5.91
N ASN A 15 23.32 -2.29 -5.95
CA ASN A 15 24.43 -3.11 -5.42
C ASN A 15 24.45 -3.02 -3.89
N THR A 16 24.08 -4.09 -3.21
CA THR A 16 24.05 -4.17 -1.75
C THR A 16 25.44 -4.24 -1.09
N SER A 17 26.50 -4.41 -1.89
CA SER A 17 27.88 -4.46 -1.41
C SER A 17 28.81 -3.69 -2.37
N PRO A 18 28.61 -2.38 -2.53
CA PRO A 18 29.40 -1.60 -3.47
C PRO A 18 30.87 -1.53 -3.05
N THR A 19 31.77 -1.75 -4.00
CA THR A 19 33.20 -1.52 -3.78
C THR A 19 33.49 -0.03 -3.94
N VAL A 20 33.67 0.66 -2.83
CA VAL A 20 33.88 2.10 -2.76
C VAL A 20 35.07 2.40 -1.87
N THR A 21 35.86 3.40 -2.25
CA THR A 21 36.88 3.96 -1.36
C THR A 21 36.25 5.08 -0.55
N TYR A 22 36.00 4.81 0.72
CA TYR A 22 35.23 5.72 1.59
C TYR A 22 36.07 6.91 2.14
N GLY A 23 37.37 6.86 2.03
CA GLY A 23 38.25 7.84 2.70
C GLY A 23 38.20 7.71 4.23
N THR A 24 38.95 8.52 4.94
CA THR A 24 39.12 8.37 6.41
C THR A 24 37.85 8.60 7.20
N ASN A 25 36.98 9.54 6.76
CA ASN A 25 35.74 9.92 7.44
C ASN A 25 34.50 9.33 6.78
N GLY A 26 34.66 8.51 5.73
CA GLY A 26 33.56 7.86 5.06
C GLY A 26 32.99 6.70 5.88
N PHE A 27 31.74 6.39 5.68
CA PHE A 27 31.05 5.30 6.34
C PHE A 27 30.04 4.64 5.41
N PHE A 28 29.65 3.41 5.73
CA PHE A 28 28.58 2.66 5.08
C PHE A 28 27.72 2.01 6.16
N ILE A 29 26.56 2.56 6.43
CA ILE A 29 25.62 2.11 7.47
C ILE A 29 24.26 1.79 6.87
N LEU A 30 23.33 1.28 7.68
CA LEU A 30 21.96 0.94 7.32
C LEU A 30 21.87 -0.09 6.17
N LYS A 31 22.95 -0.88 6.00
CA LYS A 31 22.91 -2.09 5.21
C LYS A 31 21.95 -3.08 5.89
N ASP A 32 21.59 -4.12 5.23
CA ASP A 32 20.64 -5.14 5.70
C ASP A 32 20.46 -5.19 7.22
N GLY A 33 19.23 -4.92 7.69
CA GLY A 33 18.90 -4.96 9.11
C GLY A 33 19.03 -3.65 9.87
N ASN A 34 19.15 -2.51 9.17
CA ASN A 34 19.22 -1.17 9.79
C ASN A 34 20.35 -1.04 10.82
N SER A 35 21.49 -1.69 10.60
CA SER A 35 22.64 -1.57 11.47
C SER A 35 23.26 -0.17 11.39
N ILE A 36 23.59 0.40 12.55
CA ILE A 36 24.38 1.63 12.67
C ILE A 36 25.88 1.35 12.70
N THR A 37 26.29 0.08 12.60
CA THR A 37 27.69 -0.33 12.46
C THR A 37 28.19 0.05 11.08
N ASP A 38 29.37 0.62 11.02
CA ASP A 38 30.02 1.00 9.77
C ASP A 38 30.62 -0.23 9.08
N GLU A 39 30.14 -0.53 7.90
CA GLU A 39 30.59 -1.64 7.05
C GLU A 39 31.64 -1.19 6.00
N SER A 40 32.11 0.05 6.07
CA SER A 40 33.11 0.59 5.14
C SER A 40 34.55 0.08 5.40
N GLY A 41 34.77 -0.54 6.56
CA GLY A 41 36.09 -0.93 7.05
C GLY A 41 36.83 0.18 7.81
N ASN A 42 36.30 1.40 7.90
CA ASN A 42 36.88 2.51 8.65
C ASN A 42 36.56 2.50 10.15
N SER A 43 35.57 1.68 10.55
CA SER A 43 35.07 1.63 11.94
C SER A 43 34.46 2.95 12.43
N ASN A 44 33.94 3.76 11.52
CA ASN A 44 33.20 5.01 11.84
C ASN A 44 31.77 4.71 12.29
N ASN A 45 31.62 3.90 13.35
CA ASN A 45 30.32 3.48 13.88
C ASN A 45 29.51 4.67 14.41
N PHE A 46 28.21 4.60 14.25
CA PHE A 46 27.29 5.58 14.81
C PHE A 46 26.77 5.13 16.16
N THR A 47 26.31 6.08 16.97
CA THR A 47 25.66 5.83 18.23
C THR A 47 24.24 6.38 18.17
N LEU A 48 23.26 5.59 18.59
CA LEU A 48 21.88 6.09 18.70
C LEU A 48 21.82 7.23 19.72
N GLY A 49 21.30 8.38 19.28
CA GLY A 49 21.08 9.53 20.16
C GLY A 49 19.85 9.40 21.04
N GLY A 50 18.95 8.45 20.73
CA GLY A 50 17.73 8.13 21.47
C GLY A 50 16.80 7.25 20.63
N GLY A 51 15.75 6.72 21.26
CA GLY A 51 14.78 5.83 20.63
C GLY A 51 15.31 4.41 20.40
N THR A 52 14.54 3.66 19.61
CA THR A 52 14.89 2.29 19.18
C THR A 52 14.96 2.22 17.67
N LEU A 53 16.07 1.73 17.15
CA LEU A 53 16.20 1.44 15.73
C LEU A 53 15.55 0.09 15.44
N THR A 54 14.54 0.10 14.60
CA THR A 54 13.78 -1.10 14.25
C THR A 54 14.11 -1.55 12.83
N LYS A 55 14.41 -2.82 12.67
CA LYS A 55 14.54 -3.43 11.35
C LYS A 55 13.16 -3.49 10.71
N THR A 56 13.05 -2.98 9.48
CA THR A 56 11.84 -3.05 8.67
C THR A 56 12.14 -3.76 7.34
N GLU A 57 11.10 -4.27 6.67
CA GLU A 57 11.25 -4.81 5.31
C GLU A 57 11.43 -3.69 4.27
N ASP A 58 11.01 -2.46 4.59
CA ASP A 58 11.18 -1.30 3.69
C ASP A 58 12.64 -0.85 3.68
N CYS A 59 13.29 -1.08 2.56
CA CYS A 59 14.70 -0.76 2.34
C CYS A 59 14.92 -0.44 0.85
N PRO A 60 16.09 0.14 0.47
CA PRO A 60 16.35 0.51 -0.93
C PRO A 60 16.19 -0.62 -1.96
N SER A 61 16.33 -1.88 -1.55
CA SER A 61 16.15 -3.05 -2.40
C SER A 61 14.72 -3.63 -2.37
N ASN A 62 13.85 -3.14 -1.49
CA ASN A 62 12.47 -3.59 -1.40
C ASN A 62 11.58 -2.46 -0.86
N ASN A 63 11.07 -1.61 -1.75
CA ASN A 63 10.22 -0.48 -1.39
C ASN A 63 8.75 -0.88 -1.44
N PHE A 64 7.98 -0.36 -0.49
CA PHE A 64 6.54 -0.54 -0.40
C PHE A 64 5.78 0.72 -0.82
N PRO A 65 4.50 0.61 -1.23
CA PRO A 65 3.68 1.77 -1.51
C PRO A 65 3.56 2.69 -0.30
N THR A 66 3.51 3.98 -0.58
CA THR A 66 3.22 5.02 0.40
C THR A 66 2.15 5.96 -0.14
N TRP A 67 1.48 6.68 0.74
CA TRP A 67 0.54 7.73 0.37
C TRP A 67 1.29 9.02 0.11
N ASN A 68 1.06 9.63 -1.05
CA ASN A 68 1.71 10.89 -1.42
C ASN A 68 0.85 12.08 -0.99
N PRO A 69 1.27 12.86 0.04
CA PRO A 69 0.50 14.02 0.51
C PRO A 69 0.44 15.17 -0.52
N ALA A 70 1.38 15.20 -1.47
CA ALA A 70 1.37 16.17 -2.56
C ALA A 70 0.41 15.78 -3.70
N PHE A 71 -0.08 14.54 -3.70
CA PHE A 71 -1.00 14.02 -4.70
C PHE A 71 -2.25 13.45 -4.03
N MET A 72 -3.12 14.35 -3.61
CA MET A 72 -4.47 14.04 -3.15
C MET A 72 -5.45 14.66 -4.13
N PRO A 73 -5.88 13.93 -5.16
CA PRO A 73 -6.66 14.47 -6.28
C PRO A 73 -7.99 15.07 -5.86
N PHE A 74 -8.47 14.68 -4.68
CA PHE A 74 -9.63 15.29 -4.05
C PHE A 74 -9.33 15.51 -2.56
N ASN A 75 -9.23 16.78 -2.14
CA ASN A 75 -8.88 17.14 -0.77
C ASN A 75 -9.60 18.41 -0.32
N ILE A 76 -10.81 18.29 0.16
CA ILE A 76 -11.55 19.39 0.84
C ILE A 76 -11.44 19.29 2.37
N GLY A 77 -10.92 18.19 2.88
CA GLY A 77 -10.85 17.88 4.30
C GLY A 77 -9.46 17.98 4.92
N ASN A 78 -8.50 18.66 4.29
CA ASN A 78 -7.11 18.69 4.72
C ASN A 78 -6.51 17.29 4.89
N GLY A 79 -6.76 16.40 3.93
CA GLY A 79 -6.20 15.06 3.90
C GLY A 79 -4.69 15.11 4.04
N ARG A 80 -4.13 14.21 4.83
CA ARG A 80 -2.69 14.14 5.08
C ARG A 80 -2.22 12.70 5.15
N ALA A 81 -0.96 12.50 4.81
CA ALA A 81 -0.24 11.26 5.02
C ALA A 81 0.79 11.45 6.14
N ASP A 82 0.75 10.58 7.13
CA ASP A 82 1.61 10.60 8.30
C ASP A 82 2.46 9.31 8.35
N ASN A 83 3.40 9.23 9.29
CA ASN A 83 4.21 8.04 9.56
C ASN A 83 4.90 7.48 8.32
N GLY A 84 5.63 8.32 7.58
CA GLY A 84 6.31 7.90 6.36
C GLY A 84 5.37 7.53 5.21
N GLY A 85 4.11 8.01 5.24
CA GLY A 85 3.12 7.70 4.22
C GLY A 85 2.42 6.36 4.42
N THR A 86 2.44 5.78 5.62
CA THR A 86 1.71 4.54 5.95
C THR A 86 0.38 4.79 6.66
N THR A 87 0.18 6.00 7.19
CA THR A 87 -1.10 6.46 7.73
C THR A 87 -1.69 7.49 6.79
N ILE A 88 -2.98 7.37 6.50
CA ILE A 88 -3.72 8.36 5.73
C ILE A 88 -4.94 8.82 6.52
N GLY A 89 -5.20 10.11 6.51
CA GLY A 89 -6.29 10.70 7.26
C GLY A 89 -6.91 11.91 6.60
N SER A 90 -8.14 12.22 7.00
CA SER A 90 -8.86 13.43 6.63
C SER A 90 -9.41 14.12 7.87
N PRO A 91 -8.72 15.14 8.41
CA PRO A 91 -9.14 15.80 9.66
C PRO A 91 -10.46 16.57 9.59
N GLY A 92 -10.89 16.99 8.41
CA GLY A 92 -11.99 17.96 8.34
C GLY A 92 -12.98 17.83 7.19
N GLY A 93 -12.99 16.75 6.43
CA GLY A 93 -13.91 16.57 5.29
C GLY A 93 -13.45 15.47 4.35
N ASP A 94 -14.02 15.43 3.16
CA ASP A 94 -13.70 14.41 2.15
C ASP A 94 -12.29 14.58 1.59
N SER A 95 -11.56 13.49 1.55
CA SER A 95 -10.25 13.40 0.88
C SER A 95 -10.08 12.04 0.21
N SER A 96 -9.51 12.02 -0.97
CA SER A 96 -9.13 10.80 -1.69
C SER A 96 -7.65 10.81 -1.99
N SER A 97 -7.02 9.66 -1.90
CA SER A 97 -5.59 9.50 -2.15
C SER A 97 -5.33 8.24 -2.94
N LEU A 98 -4.21 8.26 -3.67
CA LEU A 98 -3.65 7.11 -4.38
C LEU A 98 -2.33 6.73 -3.76
N ALA A 99 -2.04 5.43 -3.72
CA ALA A 99 -0.73 4.95 -3.33
C ALA A 99 0.32 5.26 -4.43
N SER A 100 1.59 5.26 -4.05
CA SER A 100 2.71 5.56 -4.97
C SER A 100 3.05 4.42 -5.94
N MET A 101 2.45 3.23 -5.75
CA MET A 101 2.75 2.03 -6.53
C MET A 101 1.47 1.29 -6.89
N GLY A 102 1.46 0.66 -8.07
CA GLY A 102 0.40 -0.22 -8.56
C GLY A 102 0.98 -1.33 -9.43
N ALA A 103 0.13 -2.27 -9.82
CA ALA A 103 0.51 -3.42 -10.63
C ALA A 103 -0.45 -3.61 -11.81
N ARG A 104 -0.01 -4.36 -12.84
CA ARG A 104 -0.83 -4.73 -14.02
C ARG A 104 -0.97 -6.24 -14.22
N SER A 105 -0.29 -7.02 -13.40
CA SER A 105 -0.36 -8.49 -13.33
C SER A 105 0.07 -8.95 -11.95
N GLY A 106 -0.16 -10.21 -11.61
CA GLY A 106 0.23 -10.80 -10.33
C GLY A 106 -0.85 -10.71 -9.26
N LYS A 107 -0.51 -11.19 -8.05
CA LYS A 107 -1.40 -11.32 -6.91
C LYS A 107 -0.81 -10.66 -5.68
N TYR A 108 -1.49 -9.66 -5.16
CA TYR A 108 -0.96 -8.81 -4.09
C TYR A 108 -1.89 -8.76 -2.90
N TYR A 109 -1.30 -8.70 -1.70
CA TYR A 109 -2.01 -8.59 -0.44
C TYR A 109 -1.52 -7.41 0.36
N TRP A 110 -2.44 -6.73 1.04
CA TRP A 110 -2.15 -5.72 2.05
C TRP A 110 -3.25 -5.64 3.09
N GLU A 111 -2.94 -5.00 4.21
CA GLU A 111 -3.82 -4.86 5.36
C GLU A 111 -4.05 -3.40 5.70
N ILE A 112 -5.23 -3.09 6.21
CA ILE A 112 -5.65 -1.76 6.61
C ILE A 112 -6.22 -1.85 8.01
N ARG A 113 -5.61 -1.14 8.97
CA ARG A 113 -6.16 -0.99 10.32
C ARG A 113 -7.04 0.24 10.40
N VAL A 114 -8.25 0.09 10.91
CA VAL A 114 -9.18 1.17 11.20
C VAL A 114 -8.77 1.84 12.50
N GLN A 115 -8.23 3.07 12.42
CA GLN A 115 -7.76 3.78 13.61
C GLN A 115 -8.92 4.45 14.35
N ASN A 116 -9.86 5.06 13.63
CA ASN A 116 -11.10 5.60 14.19
C ASN A 116 -12.27 5.43 13.21
N ALA A 117 -13.44 5.01 13.74
CA ALA A 117 -14.61 4.66 12.94
C ALA A 117 -15.76 5.65 13.16
N VAL A 118 -15.75 6.80 12.47
CA VAL A 118 -16.78 7.84 12.70
C VAL A 118 -17.69 8.14 11.50
N ASN A 119 -17.21 8.12 10.25
CA ASN A 119 -18.01 8.47 9.07
C ASN A 119 -17.74 7.54 7.89
N THR A 120 -18.20 7.88 6.70
CA THR A 120 -18.01 7.10 5.48
C THR A 120 -16.53 7.00 5.12
N ARG A 121 -16.05 5.80 4.94
CA ARG A 121 -14.72 5.52 4.46
C ARG A 121 -14.73 4.35 3.50
N SER A 122 -13.97 4.48 2.45
CA SER A 122 -13.81 3.45 1.45
C SER A 122 -12.33 3.25 1.16
N CYS A 123 -11.87 2.01 1.22
CA CYS A 123 -10.52 1.63 0.85
C CYS A 123 -10.60 0.58 -0.24
N GLY A 124 -9.74 0.68 -1.23
CA GLY A 124 -9.79 -0.26 -2.36
C GLY A 124 -8.77 0.04 -3.42
N VAL A 125 -9.17 -0.10 -4.66
CA VAL A 125 -8.32 0.05 -5.83
C VAL A 125 -8.93 0.96 -6.89
N VAL A 126 -8.07 1.52 -7.72
CA VAL A 126 -8.41 2.38 -8.84
C VAL A 126 -7.47 2.10 -10.01
N ARG A 127 -7.94 2.32 -11.22
CA ARG A 127 -7.10 2.26 -12.43
C ARG A 127 -6.27 3.53 -12.58
N SER A 128 -5.03 3.40 -13.03
CA SER A 128 -4.01 4.47 -13.03
C SER A 128 -4.31 5.67 -13.93
N ASP A 129 -5.19 5.56 -14.90
CA ASP A 129 -5.62 6.67 -15.76
C ASP A 129 -6.47 7.73 -15.05
N LEU A 130 -6.88 7.45 -13.80
CA LEU A 130 -7.49 8.45 -12.92
C LEU A 130 -6.46 9.37 -12.25
N GLN A 131 -5.17 9.12 -12.42
CA GLN A 131 -4.13 10.04 -11.96
C GLN A 131 -4.25 11.38 -12.70
N GLY A 132 -4.18 12.48 -11.93
CA GLY A 132 -4.27 13.83 -12.50
C GLY A 132 -5.68 14.36 -12.75
N GLN A 133 -6.72 13.60 -12.45
CA GLN A 133 -8.09 14.10 -12.46
C GLN A 133 -8.35 14.98 -11.24
N SER A 134 -8.70 16.24 -11.46
CA SER A 134 -8.88 17.24 -10.39
C SER A 134 -10.33 17.44 -9.95
N SER A 135 -11.28 16.66 -10.48
CA SER A 135 -12.69 16.86 -10.14
C SER A 135 -13.13 15.96 -8.98
N THR A 136 -14.00 16.51 -8.14
CA THR A 136 -14.62 15.87 -6.98
C THR A 136 -15.31 14.53 -7.29
N SER A 137 -15.70 14.33 -8.55
CA SER A 137 -16.43 13.15 -9.00
C SER A 137 -15.55 12.08 -9.63
N ALA A 138 -14.29 12.37 -9.97
CA ALA A 138 -13.46 11.48 -10.77
C ALA A 138 -12.80 10.37 -9.93
N ILE A 139 -12.43 10.67 -8.70
CA ILE A 139 -11.79 9.72 -7.81
C ILE A 139 -12.62 9.63 -6.53
N TYR A 140 -13.70 8.92 -6.61
CA TYR A 140 -14.62 8.71 -5.51
C TYR A 140 -14.78 7.21 -5.28
N PRO A 141 -13.79 6.53 -4.66
CA PRO A 141 -13.92 5.12 -4.37
C PRO A 141 -15.18 4.88 -3.54
N GLY A 142 -16.10 4.09 -4.08
CA GLY A 142 -17.38 3.85 -3.43
C GLY A 142 -18.41 4.99 -3.55
N GLY A 143 -18.27 5.91 -4.50
CA GLY A 143 -19.21 6.97 -4.80
C GLY A 143 -19.78 6.89 -6.22
N ASN A 144 -20.74 7.76 -6.55
CA ASN A 144 -21.34 7.85 -7.88
C ASN A 144 -20.28 8.31 -8.89
N GLY A 145 -19.71 7.35 -9.61
CA GLY A 145 -18.60 7.60 -10.53
C GLY A 145 -19.03 8.32 -11.81
N ASN A 146 -18.11 9.07 -12.37
CA ASN A 146 -18.20 9.57 -13.75
C ASN A 146 -18.02 8.45 -14.76
N ALA A 147 -18.50 8.66 -15.98
CA ALA A 147 -18.61 7.69 -17.06
C ALA A 147 -17.31 7.01 -17.53
N SER A 148 -16.15 7.35 -16.97
CA SER A 148 -14.86 6.77 -17.35
C SER A 148 -14.12 6.12 -16.18
N ASN A 149 -14.72 6.03 -15.00
CA ASN A 149 -14.02 5.60 -13.81
C ASN A 149 -13.90 4.09 -13.69
N PHE A 150 -12.78 3.65 -13.16
CA PHE A 150 -12.55 2.27 -12.74
C PHE A 150 -12.10 2.30 -11.27
N THR A 151 -13.04 2.07 -10.37
CA THR A 151 -12.81 2.03 -8.92
C THR A 151 -13.52 0.83 -8.32
N SER A 152 -12.90 0.14 -7.37
CA SER A 152 -13.55 -0.87 -6.55
C SER A 152 -13.13 -0.69 -5.11
N ALA A 153 -14.07 -0.41 -4.21
CA ALA A 153 -13.75 -0.09 -2.84
C ALA A 153 -14.76 -0.62 -1.84
N TYR A 154 -14.24 -1.10 -0.73
CA TYR A 154 -15.02 -1.52 0.43
C TYR A 154 -15.38 -0.31 1.28
N ASN A 155 -16.66 -0.03 1.44
CA ASN A 155 -17.13 0.94 2.41
C ASN A 155 -17.21 0.28 3.78
N MET A 156 -16.27 0.60 4.63
CA MET A 156 -16.04 -0.10 5.91
C MET A 156 -17.13 0.17 6.94
N VAL A 157 -17.76 1.34 6.88
CA VAL A 157 -18.79 1.72 7.87
C VAL A 157 -20.16 1.17 7.50
N ASN A 158 -20.50 1.17 6.21
CA ASN A 158 -21.84 0.78 5.74
C ASN A 158 -21.91 -0.68 5.25
N GLY A 159 -20.77 -1.39 5.19
CA GLY A 159 -20.73 -2.80 4.81
C GLY A 159 -21.18 -3.06 3.38
N PHE A 160 -20.52 -2.47 2.40
CA PHE A 160 -20.70 -2.76 0.98
C PHE A 160 -19.41 -2.58 0.19
N VAL A 161 -19.30 -3.28 -0.91
CA VAL A 161 -18.30 -2.98 -1.96
C VAL A 161 -19.02 -2.31 -3.12
N GLN A 162 -18.47 -1.20 -3.57
CA GLN A 162 -18.89 -0.53 -4.78
C GLN A 162 -17.84 -0.61 -5.85
N THR A 163 -18.21 -1.13 -7.00
CA THR A 163 -17.34 -1.23 -8.18
C THR A 163 -17.93 -0.40 -9.30
N VAL A 164 -17.10 0.44 -9.90
CA VAL A 164 -17.41 1.21 -11.10
C VAL A 164 -16.48 0.73 -12.22
N THR A 165 -17.04 0.34 -13.34
CA THR A 165 -16.32 -0.12 -14.53
C THR A 165 -16.81 0.67 -15.73
N GLY A 166 -15.97 1.58 -16.26
CA GLY A 166 -16.34 2.41 -17.41
C GLY A 166 -17.65 3.20 -17.19
N GLY A 167 -17.87 3.70 -15.97
CA GLY A 167 -19.06 4.43 -15.57
C GLY A 167 -20.28 3.57 -15.17
N THR A 168 -20.20 2.27 -15.35
CA THR A 168 -21.24 1.35 -14.84
C THR A 168 -20.95 0.99 -13.40
N GLN A 169 -21.91 1.25 -12.54
CA GLN A 169 -21.82 1.01 -11.10
C GLN A 169 -22.50 -0.30 -10.72
N ALA A 170 -21.80 -1.10 -9.90
CA ALA A 170 -22.34 -2.28 -9.24
C ALA A 170 -22.05 -2.20 -7.74
N GLN A 171 -22.95 -2.70 -6.93
CA GLN A 171 -22.82 -2.72 -5.48
C GLN A 171 -23.11 -4.10 -4.91
N GLN A 172 -22.18 -4.60 -4.09
CA GLN A 172 -22.39 -5.77 -3.23
C GLN A 172 -22.66 -5.25 -1.81
N GLY A 173 -23.87 -5.37 -1.35
CA GLY A 173 -24.31 -4.86 -0.04
C GLY A 173 -24.51 -5.95 1.01
N SER A 174 -24.89 -5.53 2.21
CA SER A 174 -25.13 -6.39 3.37
C SER A 174 -23.88 -7.17 3.83
N LEU A 175 -22.70 -6.53 3.71
CA LEU A 175 -21.43 -7.08 4.12
C LEU A 175 -21.08 -6.65 5.56
N ALA A 176 -20.05 -7.25 6.12
CA ALA A 176 -19.56 -6.91 7.45
C ALA A 176 -19.09 -5.45 7.55
N THR A 177 -19.57 -4.71 8.53
CA THR A 177 -19.03 -3.38 8.87
C THR A 177 -17.76 -3.50 9.67
N LEU A 178 -16.87 -2.52 9.57
CA LEU A 178 -15.64 -2.44 10.38
C LEU A 178 -15.73 -1.29 11.36
N THR A 179 -15.19 -1.51 12.54
CA THR A 179 -15.11 -0.55 13.64
C THR A 179 -13.66 -0.23 13.99
N THR A 180 -13.44 0.73 14.87
CA THR A 180 -12.09 1.05 15.39
C THR A 180 -11.39 -0.19 15.92
N GLY A 181 -10.18 -0.43 15.47
CA GLY A 181 -9.37 -1.58 15.82
C GLY A 181 -9.53 -2.80 14.87
N ASP A 182 -10.57 -2.84 14.04
CA ASP A 182 -10.73 -3.88 13.03
C ASP A 182 -9.70 -3.73 11.88
N PHE A 183 -9.47 -4.83 11.19
CA PHE A 183 -8.57 -4.91 10.04
C PHE A 183 -9.34 -5.31 8.78
N LEU A 184 -9.08 -4.60 7.69
CA LEU A 184 -9.50 -4.99 6.34
C LEU A 184 -8.29 -5.57 5.61
N GLY A 185 -8.33 -6.85 5.28
CA GLY A 185 -7.40 -7.47 4.35
C GLY A 185 -7.90 -7.34 2.93
N VAL A 186 -7.02 -6.98 2.01
CA VAL A 186 -7.31 -6.84 0.58
C VAL A 186 -6.37 -7.75 -0.19
N ALA A 187 -6.91 -8.73 -0.90
CA ALA A 187 -6.16 -9.61 -1.79
C ALA A 187 -6.60 -9.35 -3.23
N LEU A 188 -5.75 -8.65 -3.98
CA LEU A 188 -5.96 -8.28 -5.38
C LEU A 188 -5.31 -9.33 -6.29
N ASP A 189 -6.11 -10.08 -7.03
CA ASP A 189 -5.67 -11.02 -8.07
C ASP A 189 -5.92 -10.40 -9.44
N ILE A 190 -4.88 -9.81 -10.01
CA ILE A 190 -4.99 -9.15 -11.33
C ILE A 190 -5.04 -10.19 -12.45
N ASP A 191 -4.41 -11.34 -12.26
CA ASP A 191 -4.37 -12.40 -13.27
C ASP A 191 -5.74 -13.07 -13.47
N ASN A 192 -6.51 -13.19 -12.38
CA ASN A 192 -7.88 -13.71 -12.41
C ASN A 192 -8.94 -12.60 -12.38
N LEU A 193 -8.53 -11.34 -12.29
CA LEU A 193 -9.41 -10.17 -12.26
C LEU A 193 -10.43 -10.23 -11.09
N ASP A 194 -9.95 -10.50 -9.89
CA ASP A 194 -10.78 -10.46 -8.69
C ASP A 194 -10.09 -9.78 -7.50
N ILE A 195 -10.92 -9.38 -6.54
CA ILE A 195 -10.47 -8.85 -5.26
C ILE A 195 -11.20 -9.59 -4.16
N LYS A 196 -10.46 -10.17 -3.22
CA LYS A 196 -11.01 -10.78 -2.02
C LYS A 196 -10.87 -9.81 -0.85
N TRP A 197 -11.94 -9.65 -0.11
CA TRP A 197 -12.04 -8.74 1.02
C TRP A 197 -12.18 -9.54 2.31
N TYR A 198 -11.30 -9.27 3.26
CA TYR A 198 -11.27 -9.97 4.56
C TYR A 198 -11.52 -8.99 5.70
N LYS A 199 -12.31 -9.40 6.68
CA LYS A 199 -12.39 -8.72 7.97
C LYS A 199 -11.75 -9.58 9.04
N ASN A 200 -10.71 -9.09 9.70
CA ASN A 200 -10.02 -9.81 10.78
C ASN A 200 -9.74 -11.26 10.41
N ASP A 201 -9.11 -11.48 9.25
CA ASP A 201 -8.77 -12.79 8.66
C ASP A 201 -9.94 -13.59 8.04
N SER A 202 -11.18 -13.18 8.24
CA SER A 202 -12.34 -13.89 7.67
C SER A 202 -12.73 -13.33 6.32
N LEU A 203 -12.82 -14.16 5.29
CA LEU A 203 -13.28 -13.77 3.95
C LEU A 203 -14.73 -13.24 4.05
N VAL A 204 -14.94 -12.00 3.62
CA VAL A 204 -16.25 -11.35 3.60
C VAL A 204 -16.91 -11.51 2.24
N THR A 205 -16.19 -11.21 1.17
CA THR A 205 -16.71 -11.32 -0.21
C THR A 205 -15.56 -11.33 -1.22
N THR A 206 -15.90 -11.74 -2.45
CA THR A 206 -15.05 -11.60 -3.63
C THR A 206 -15.76 -10.72 -4.64
N THR A 207 -15.02 -9.77 -5.22
CA THR A 207 -15.50 -8.84 -6.24
C THR A 207 -14.78 -9.13 -7.55
N SER A 208 -15.52 -9.42 -8.61
CA SER A 208 -14.94 -9.63 -9.95
C SER A 208 -14.72 -8.31 -10.67
N LEU A 209 -13.57 -8.19 -11.30
CA LEU A 209 -13.22 -7.11 -12.23
C LEU A 209 -13.42 -7.58 -13.67
N THR A 210 -13.20 -6.70 -14.64
CA THR A 210 -13.25 -7.05 -16.08
C THR A 210 -11.90 -6.78 -16.72
N SER A 211 -11.66 -7.33 -17.91
CA SER A 211 -10.43 -7.09 -18.69
C SER A 211 -10.17 -5.61 -18.97
N ALA A 212 -11.22 -4.78 -18.99
CA ALA A 212 -11.10 -3.34 -19.16
C ALA A 212 -10.25 -2.63 -18.07
N TRP A 213 -10.05 -3.28 -16.93
CA TRP A 213 -9.23 -2.74 -15.83
C TRP A 213 -7.73 -2.73 -16.13
N ILE A 214 -7.26 -3.61 -17.02
CA ILE A 214 -5.85 -3.79 -17.37
C ILE A 214 -5.56 -3.48 -18.85
N GLU A 215 -6.53 -2.95 -19.58
CA GLU A 215 -6.36 -2.55 -20.97
C GLU A 215 -5.30 -1.45 -21.13
N ASN A 216 -4.65 -1.41 -22.27
CA ASN A 216 -3.67 -0.39 -22.65
C ASN A 216 -2.45 -0.28 -21.70
N GLY A 217 -2.12 -1.34 -20.96
CA GLY A 217 -0.99 -1.36 -20.04
C GLY A 217 -1.19 -0.52 -18.78
N LEU A 218 -2.43 -0.21 -18.42
CA LEU A 218 -2.76 0.53 -17.21
C LEU A 218 -2.54 -0.32 -15.96
N PHE A 219 -2.25 0.35 -14.85
CA PHE A 219 -2.02 -0.26 -13.54
C PHE A 219 -3.27 -0.18 -12.67
N ILE A 220 -3.43 -1.16 -11.79
CA ILE A 220 -4.38 -1.10 -10.67
C ILE A 220 -3.60 -0.66 -9.42
N MET A 221 -4.06 0.39 -8.77
CA MET A 221 -3.39 1.04 -7.65
C MET A 221 -4.28 1.05 -6.41
N PRO A 222 -3.73 0.86 -5.20
CA PRO A 222 -4.47 1.11 -3.98
C PRO A 222 -4.96 2.56 -3.89
N CYS A 223 -6.19 2.73 -3.43
CA CYS A 223 -6.81 4.04 -3.21
C CYS A 223 -7.65 4.06 -1.93
N ASN A 224 -7.95 5.25 -1.46
CA ASN A 224 -8.91 5.45 -0.38
C ASN A 224 -9.76 6.72 -0.59
N ARG A 225 -10.86 6.76 0.14
CA ARG A 225 -11.65 7.95 0.40
C ARG A 225 -12.01 7.98 1.88
N LEU A 226 -11.69 9.07 2.54
CA LEU A 226 -11.94 9.30 3.96
C LEU A 226 -12.73 10.60 4.12
N ASP A 227 -13.66 10.63 5.06
CA ASP A 227 -14.52 11.78 5.35
C ASP A 227 -14.53 12.07 6.85
N GLY A 228 -14.29 13.32 7.21
CA GLY A 228 -14.44 13.88 8.56
C GLY A 228 -13.71 13.15 9.68
N ASN A 229 -12.53 13.61 10.02
CA ASN A 229 -11.71 13.15 11.16
C ASN A 229 -11.45 11.63 11.19
N GLN A 230 -11.15 11.05 10.04
CA GLN A 230 -10.89 9.63 9.88
C GLN A 230 -9.44 9.37 9.56
N PHE A 231 -8.92 8.27 10.13
CA PHE A 231 -7.59 7.78 9.90
C PHE A 231 -7.60 6.27 9.72
N VAL A 232 -6.83 5.80 8.76
CA VAL A 232 -6.53 4.39 8.55
C VAL A 232 -5.03 4.20 8.36
N GLU A 233 -4.54 3.07 8.75
CA GLU A 233 -3.13 2.73 8.67
C GLU A 233 -2.96 1.51 7.78
N TYR A 234 -1.99 1.59 6.88
CA TYR A 234 -1.72 0.55 5.90
C TYR A 234 -0.45 -0.21 6.22
N ASN A 235 -0.53 -1.51 6.10
CA ASN A 235 0.60 -2.42 6.03
C ASN A 235 0.62 -3.08 4.64
N PHE A 236 1.48 -2.59 3.76
CA PHE A 236 1.70 -3.20 2.44
C PHE A 236 2.69 -4.37 2.48
N GLY A 237 3.13 -4.76 3.67
CA GLY A 237 4.15 -5.77 3.93
C GLY A 237 5.37 -5.21 4.67
N ASN A 238 5.38 -3.93 4.99
CA ASN A 238 6.46 -3.28 5.75
C ASN A 238 6.48 -3.67 7.25
N GLY A 239 5.47 -4.41 7.73
CA GLY A 239 5.43 -4.92 9.09
C GLY A 239 4.97 -3.93 10.14
N CYS A 240 4.38 -2.80 9.74
CA CYS A 240 3.90 -1.77 10.63
C CYS A 240 2.51 -1.26 10.25
N PHE A 241 1.72 -0.86 11.23
CA PHE A 241 0.55 -0.01 11.05
C PHE A 241 0.87 1.38 11.61
N GLY A 242 1.01 2.37 10.73
CA GLY A 242 1.52 3.68 11.10
C GLY A 242 2.91 3.56 11.74
N SER A 243 3.07 4.05 12.96
CA SER A 243 4.30 3.92 13.75
C SER A 243 4.35 2.65 14.62
N THR A 244 3.30 1.81 14.61
CA THR A 244 3.21 0.62 15.45
C THR A 244 3.71 -0.60 14.70
N GLN A 245 4.85 -1.16 15.11
CA GLN A 245 5.38 -2.40 14.58
C GLN A 245 4.48 -3.59 14.98
N LEU A 246 4.30 -4.53 14.07
CA LEU A 246 3.68 -5.81 14.36
C LEU A 246 4.53 -6.59 15.36
N THR A 247 3.85 -7.18 16.34
CA THR A 247 4.45 -8.03 17.38
C THR A 247 3.72 -9.36 17.42
N GLY A 248 4.41 -10.41 17.89
CA GLY A 248 3.87 -11.76 17.94
C GLY A 248 4.02 -12.51 16.63
N THR A 249 3.09 -13.41 16.34
CA THR A 249 3.11 -14.19 15.09
C THR A 249 2.79 -13.28 13.91
N THR A 250 3.63 -13.33 12.89
CA THR A 250 3.46 -12.63 11.61
C THR A 250 3.64 -13.63 10.47
N TYR A 251 3.11 -13.27 9.32
CA TYR A 251 3.07 -14.14 8.16
C TYR A 251 3.69 -13.45 6.94
N PRO A 252 4.56 -14.12 6.20
CA PRO A 252 5.03 -13.60 4.91
C PRO A 252 4.02 -13.90 3.79
N GLY A 253 4.10 -13.13 2.72
CA GLY A 253 3.47 -13.47 1.45
C GLY A 253 4.29 -14.48 0.64
N GLU A 254 3.87 -14.74 -0.59
CA GLU A 254 4.59 -15.60 -1.54
C GLU A 254 6.03 -15.09 -1.74
N GLY A 255 6.96 -16.01 -1.93
CA GLY A 255 8.40 -15.69 -2.01
C GLY A 255 9.02 -15.25 -0.69
N GLY A 256 8.31 -15.37 0.44
CA GLY A 256 8.79 -14.93 1.75
C GLY A 256 8.79 -13.41 1.92
N LEU A 257 8.04 -12.68 1.07
CA LEU A 257 8.04 -11.21 1.04
C LEU A 257 6.95 -10.60 1.92
N GLY A 258 7.35 -9.59 2.65
CA GLY A 258 6.46 -8.82 3.53
C GLY A 258 6.30 -9.45 4.91
N ILE A 259 5.75 -8.63 5.81
CA ILE A 259 5.40 -9.00 7.19
C ILE A 259 3.96 -8.58 7.42
N PHE A 260 3.06 -9.55 7.50
CA PHE A 260 1.62 -9.32 7.67
C PHE A 260 1.12 -9.82 9.03
N LYS A 261 0.05 -9.21 9.50
CA LYS A 261 -0.65 -9.63 10.72
C LYS A 261 -1.40 -10.95 10.52
N TYR A 262 -2.01 -11.11 9.35
CA TYR A 262 -2.76 -12.30 8.97
C TYR A 262 -2.08 -12.99 7.78
N GLU A 263 -2.33 -14.29 7.64
CA GLU A 263 -1.75 -15.08 6.56
C GLU A 263 -2.34 -14.67 5.22
N PRO A 264 -1.52 -14.15 4.27
CA PRO A 264 -2.01 -13.88 2.93
C PRO A 264 -2.53 -15.15 2.26
N PRO A 265 -3.56 -15.09 1.41
CA PRO A 265 -3.97 -16.24 0.63
C PRO A 265 -2.80 -16.80 -0.19
N SER A 266 -2.78 -18.13 -0.39
CA SER A 266 -1.71 -18.79 -1.15
C SER A 266 -1.52 -18.16 -2.53
N GLY A 267 -0.26 -17.90 -2.90
CA GLY A 267 0.14 -17.26 -4.14
C GLY A 267 0.06 -15.71 -4.12
N PHE A 268 -0.30 -15.10 -3.00
CA PHE A 268 -0.30 -13.64 -2.87
C PHE A 268 0.98 -13.15 -2.19
N THR A 269 1.59 -12.13 -2.77
CA THR A 269 2.80 -11.50 -2.24
C THR A 269 2.52 -10.08 -1.76
N ALA A 270 3.52 -9.45 -1.14
CA ALA A 270 3.48 -8.03 -0.82
C ALA A 270 3.48 -7.17 -2.09
N LEU A 271 2.68 -6.11 -2.11
CA LEU A 271 2.83 -5.08 -3.14
C LEU A 271 4.09 -4.27 -2.82
N SER A 272 5.18 -4.61 -3.48
CA SER A 272 6.51 -4.00 -3.28
C SER A 272 7.35 -4.14 -4.53
N THR A 273 8.48 -3.45 -4.61
CA THR A 273 9.38 -3.56 -5.77
C THR A 273 9.90 -4.98 -5.98
N LYS A 274 10.13 -5.76 -4.93
CA LYS A 274 10.46 -7.19 -5.07
C LYS A 274 9.22 -8.01 -5.45
N GLY A 275 8.07 -7.73 -4.84
CA GLY A 275 6.83 -8.45 -5.13
C GLY A 275 6.32 -8.27 -6.56
N LEU A 276 6.63 -7.13 -7.19
CA LEU A 276 6.30 -6.89 -8.61
C LEU A 276 7.13 -7.75 -9.58
N ASN A 277 8.19 -8.39 -9.09
CA ASN A 277 9.15 -9.18 -9.88
C ASN A 277 9.06 -10.70 -9.59
N LEU A 278 8.02 -11.14 -8.90
CA LEU A 278 7.75 -12.56 -8.63
C LEU A 278 6.96 -13.25 -9.75
#